data_e8d9489b53a1476391e0f61c225bec30
#
_entry.id   e8d9489b53a1476391e0f61c225bec30
#
_cell.length_a   1.000
_cell.length_b   1.000
_cell.length_c   1.000
_cell.angle_alpha   90.00
_cell.angle_beta   90.00
_cell.angle_gamma   90.00
#
_symmetry.space_group_name_H-M   'P 1'
#
loop_
_entity.id
_entity.type
_entity.pdbx_description
1 polymer ?
#
loop_
_entity_poly.entity_id
_entity_poly.type
_entity_poly.pdbx_seq_one_letter_code
_entity_poly.pdbx_strand_id
1 'polypeptide(L)'
;MRNIRTPEIRLIYAVRPEPTQYIELYSYLMSTIFIAGQRWISNPEPELGLGIILEAANRRVVIAFPAAEEERTYAAAAAPLSRVLFQVGDNIDVPNQGPLIVTEQQEHNGCIVYFAKDENGEIHPVPEQILSASIKLSNAKERLLAGQVEHHRRFALRAATLEQQNTSQAASTRGLLGPRVQLLPHQMYIAAEVASRPSPRVLLADEVGLGKTIEAGLIIHQLLLLERAKRVLIVVPDSLVHQWLVEMLRRFNLKFSIFNEARCRQIDEYEDEPSSIFFDEEESKEKEENPFEDAQLVICPLSWISSHERRQQQLCDAGWDMLVVDEAHHLHWHEDGSSSAEYKLVERLSAEIASVLLLTATPENAGIDGHFARLRLLDPARYPDLDAFLEEQSHYEEISELIQGLSDTADAALSDAEFCKRLETLLGGEQLKSLQKNPSAEQLDKTIRDLLDRFGTGRMLYRNTRASVGGFPKRVLHEHALNAPAGYEQACTTASIEESLHPEQLLGPAWLKADPRVEWVEKFLLQNPDAKVLLLSLIHI
;
A
#
# COMPACT_ATOMS: atom_id res chain seq x y z
N MET A 1 31.93 3.70 49.16
CA MET A 1 32.28 3.15 47.86
C MET A 1 31.92 1.68 47.85
N ARG A 2 30.77 1.31 47.34
CA ARG A 2 30.32 -0.09 47.18
C ARG A 2 30.29 -0.39 45.68
N ASN A 3 31.13 -1.33 45.26
CA ASN A 3 31.18 -1.87 43.91
C ASN A 3 29.88 -2.61 43.59
N ILE A 4 29.14 -2.13 42.59
CA ILE A 4 28.04 -2.87 41.99
C ILE A 4 28.64 -3.61 40.77
N ARG A 5 28.73 -4.93 40.88
CA ARG A 5 29.10 -5.84 39.80
C ARG A 5 27.90 -5.94 38.84
N THR A 6 28.13 -5.58 37.57
CA THR A 6 27.23 -5.89 36.47
C THR A 6 27.23 -7.39 36.17
N PRO A 7 26.10 -8.04 35.95
CA PRO A 7 26.07 -9.44 35.53
C PRO A 7 26.51 -9.57 34.09
N GLU A 8 27.49 -10.42 33.82
CA GLU A 8 27.87 -10.85 32.46
C GLU A 8 26.72 -11.63 31.83
N ILE A 9 26.19 -11.09 30.74
CA ILE A 9 25.26 -11.83 29.87
C ILE A 9 26.10 -12.74 28.98
N ARG A 10 26.16 -14.04 29.31
CA ARG A 10 26.68 -15.07 28.42
C ARG A 10 25.71 -15.26 27.25
N LEU A 11 26.08 -14.78 26.07
CA LEU A 11 25.46 -15.15 24.83
C LEU A 11 25.71 -16.65 24.55
N ILE A 12 24.67 -17.45 24.78
CA ILE A 12 24.63 -18.83 24.30
C ILE A 12 24.36 -18.74 22.79
N TYR A 13 25.36 -19.02 21.98
CA TYR A 13 25.16 -19.24 20.54
C TYR A 13 24.33 -20.51 20.36
N ALA A 14 23.02 -20.35 20.20
CA ALA A 14 22.16 -21.40 19.70
C ALA A 14 22.50 -21.62 18.22
N VAL A 15 22.85 -22.85 17.87
CA VAL A 15 22.98 -23.31 16.49
C VAL A 15 21.71 -22.91 15.76
N ARG A 16 21.84 -22.16 14.66
CA ARG A 16 20.71 -21.78 13.80
C ARG A 16 20.15 -23.07 13.18
N PRO A 17 18.92 -23.47 13.45
CA PRO A 17 18.28 -24.57 12.74
C PRO A 17 18.03 -24.15 11.28
N GLU A 18 17.95 -25.12 10.39
CA GLU A 18 17.66 -24.94 8.97
C GLU A 18 16.33 -24.17 8.76
N PRO A 19 16.17 -23.39 7.70
CA PRO A 19 14.97 -22.56 7.46
C PRO A 19 13.64 -23.34 7.49
N THR A 20 13.67 -24.59 7.07
CA THR A 20 12.52 -25.52 7.09
C THR A 20 12.01 -25.83 8.50
N GLN A 21 12.89 -25.97 9.49
CA GLN A 21 12.49 -26.25 10.88
C GLN A 21 11.82 -25.03 11.56
N TYR A 22 12.14 -23.81 11.15
CA TYR A 22 11.45 -22.62 11.65
C TYR A 22 10.01 -22.51 11.11
N ILE A 23 9.78 -22.93 9.89
CA ILE A 23 8.45 -22.91 9.26
C ILE A 23 7.53 -23.92 9.94
N GLU A 24 8.00 -25.14 10.19
CA GLU A 24 7.25 -26.18 10.90
C GLU A 24 6.98 -25.81 12.36
N LEU A 25 7.96 -25.23 13.07
CA LEU A 25 7.79 -24.83 14.47
C LEU A 25 6.83 -23.62 14.59
N TYR A 26 6.87 -22.68 13.62
CA TYR A 26 5.96 -21.53 13.55
C TYR A 26 4.53 -21.97 13.18
N SER A 27 4.39 -22.88 12.25
CA SER A 27 3.10 -23.46 11.87
C SER A 27 2.47 -24.21 13.04
N TYR A 28 3.25 -25.04 13.76
CA TYR A 28 2.79 -25.78 14.91
C TYR A 28 2.43 -24.87 16.12
N LEU A 29 3.21 -23.80 16.38
CA LEU A 29 2.91 -22.80 17.41
C LEU A 29 1.67 -21.96 17.08
N MET A 30 1.41 -21.67 15.81
CA MET A 30 0.26 -20.87 15.39
C MET A 30 -1.04 -21.69 15.35
N SER A 31 -0.98 -22.97 14.99
CA SER A 31 -2.15 -23.87 15.05
C SER A 31 -2.63 -24.14 16.50
N THR A 32 -1.78 -23.88 17.50
CA THR A 32 -2.15 -24.01 18.93
C THR A 32 -2.80 -22.75 19.52
N ILE A 33 -2.76 -21.61 18.84
CA ILE A 33 -3.32 -20.36 19.37
C ILE A 33 -4.81 -20.23 19.06
N PHE A 34 -5.21 -20.57 17.83
CA PHE A 34 -6.60 -20.46 17.39
C PHE A 34 -7.20 -21.85 17.21
N ILE A 35 -8.30 -22.11 17.88
CA ILE A 35 -9.03 -23.38 17.83
C ILE A 35 -10.50 -23.09 17.53
N ALA A 36 -11.09 -23.88 16.65
CA ALA A 36 -12.50 -23.74 16.31
C ALA A 36 -13.38 -23.84 17.57
N GLY A 37 -14.33 -22.93 17.71
CA GLY A 37 -15.20 -22.83 18.88
C GLY A 37 -14.72 -21.86 19.97
N GLN A 38 -13.49 -21.38 19.91
CA GLN A 38 -13.01 -20.36 20.86
C GLN A 38 -13.69 -19.01 20.64
N ARG A 39 -13.78 -18.22 21.71
CA ARG A 39 -14.38 -16.89 21.68
C ARG A 39 -13.31 -15.81 21.68
N TRP A 40 -13.40 -14.92 20.69
CA TRP A 40 -12.46 -13.83 20.44
C TRP A 40 -13.18 -12.52 20.15
N ILE A 41 -12.52 -11.40 20.39
CA ILE A 41 -13.00 -10.06 20.04
C ILE A 41 -12.03 -9.41 19.06
N SER A 42 -12.56 -8.68 18.09
CA SER A 42 -11.76 -7.86 17.19
C SER A 42 -11.28 -6.61 17.92
N ASN A 43 -9.95 -6.38 17.97
CA ASN A 43 -9.39 -5.21 18.63
C ASN A 43 -9.69 -3.90 17.88
N PRO A 44 -9.64 -3.88 16.54
CA PRO A 44 -9.97 -2.68 15.78
C PRO A 44 -11.48 -2.42 15.68
N GLU A 45 -12.33 -3.48 15.78
CA GLU A 45 -13.78 -3.40 15.58
C GLU A 45 -14.54 -4.09 16.74
N PRO A 46 -14.42 -3.59 17.98
CA PRO A 46 -15.06 -4.22 19.14
C PRO A 46 -16.60 -4.21 19.08
N GLU A 47 -17.18 -3.35 18.25
CA GLU A 47 -18.62 -3.27 17.98
C GLU A 47 -19.18 -4.52 17.29
N LEU A 48 -18.35 -5.34 16.63
CA LEU A 48 -18.76 -6.62 16.07
C LEU A 48 -19.18 -7.63 17.15
N GLY A 49 -18.83 -7.37 18.41
CA GLY A 49 -19.19 -8.22 19.54
C GLY A 49 -18.25 -9.41 19.70
N LEU A 50 -18.79 -10.48 20.35
CA LEU A 50 -18.03 -11.69 20.64
C LEU A 50 -18.07 -12.65 19.45
N GLY A 51 -16.94 -12.76 18.76
CA GLY A 51 -16.77 -13.70 17.65
C GLY A 51 -16.53 -15.13 18.10
N ILE A 52 -16.79 -16.07 17.23
CA ILE A 52 -16.47 -17.49 17.36
C ILE A 52 -15.56 -17.91 16.23
N ILE A 53 -14.45 -18.58 16.53
CA ILE A 53 -13.61 -19.17 15.51
C ILE A 53 -14.39 -20.30 14.82
N LEU A 54 -14.59 -20.19 13.53
CA LEU A 54 -15.20 -21.25 12.70
C LEU A 54 -14.11 -22.23 12.26
N GLU A 55 -13.01 -21.68 11.79
CA GLU A 55 -11.92 -22.45 11.23
C GLU A 55 -10.57 -21.78 11.53
N ALA A 56 -9.55 -22.58 11.79
CA ALA A 56 -8.17 -22.15 11.93
C ALA A 56 -7.28 -23.14 11.21
N ALA A 57 -7.01 -22.88 9.94
CA ALA A 57 -6.20 -23.75 9.08
C ALA A 57 -5.26 -22.89 8.22
N ASN A 58 -4.15 -23.46 7.79
CA ASN A 58 -3.27 -22.93 6.74
C ASN A 58 -2.88 -21.45 6.89
N ARG A 59 -2.54 -21.02 8.11
CA ARG A 59 -2.18 -19.64 8.46
C ARG A 59 -3.33 -18.63 8.40
N ARG A 60 -4.58 -19.09 8.23
CA ARG A 60 -5.79 -18.26 8.27
C ARG A 60 -6.64 -18.59 9.47
N VAL A 61 -7.39 -17.60 9.91
CA VAL A 61 -8.43 -17.75 10.94
C VAL A 61 -9.71 -17.14 10.39
N VAL A 62 -10.74 -17.96 10.29
CA VAL A 62 -12.09 -17.52 9.96
C VAL A 62 -12.86 -17.38 11.27
N ILE A 63 -13.41 -16.19 11.49
CA ILE A 63 -14.18 -15.85 12.69
C ILE A 63 -15.53 -15.28 12.29
N ALA A 64 -16.60 -15.86 12.83
CA ALA A 64 -17.94 -15.29 12.70
C ALA A 64 -18.23 -14.38 13.89
N PHE A 65 -18.88 -13.26 13.62
CA PHE A 65 -19.42 -12.31 14.59
C PHE A 65 -20.95 -12.34 14.54
N PRO A 66 -21.61 -13.25 15.29
CA PRO A 66 -23.05 -13.45 15.16
C PRO A 66 -23.88 -12.23 15.56
N ALA A 67 -23.32 -11.32 16.40
CA ALA A 67 -24.03 -10.09 16.78
C ALA A 67 -24.12 -9.07 15.63
N ALA A 68 -23.18 -9.11 14.69
CA ALA A 68 -23.13 -8.24 13.50
C ALA A 68 -23.59 -8.96 12.23
N GLU A 69 -23.84 -10.29 12.29
CA GLU A 69 -24.12 -11.14 11.14
C GLU A 69 -23.00 -11.10 10.07
N GLU A 70 -21.75 -11.01 10.52
CA GLU A 70 -20.59 -10.87 9.65
C GLU A 70 -19.53 -11.94 9.93
N GLU A 71 -18.81 -12.32 8.88
CA GLU A 71 -17.63 -13.17 8.94
C GLU A 71 -16.38 -12.39 8.53
N ARG A 72 -15.25 -12.71 9.13
CA ARG A 72 -13.96 -12.11 8.84
C ARG A 72 -12.88 -13.18 8.72
N THR A 73 -12.02 -13.01 7.74
CA THR A 73 -10.82 -13.85 7.56
C THR A 73 -9.57 -13.04 7.87
N TYR A 74 -8.71 -13.56 8.73
CA TYR A 74 -7.45 -12.93 9.11
C TYR A 74 -6.27 -13.88 8.89
N ALA A 75 -5.12 -13.33 8.51
CA ALA A 75 -3.87 -14.07 8.56
C ALA A 75 -3.52 -14.38 10.03
N ALA A 76 -3.40 -15.65 10.40
CA ALA A 76 -3.23 -16.09 11.81
C ALA A 76 -2.04 -15.43 12.52
N ALA A 77 -0.93 -15.18 11.79
CA ALA A 77 0.27 -14.55 12.34
C ALA A 77 0.09 -13.06 12.73
N ALA A 78 -0.93 -12.38 12.20
CA ALA A 78 -1.14 -10.94 12.38
C ALA A 78 -2.58 -10.60 12.74
N ALA A 79 -3.41 -11.58 13.09
CA ALA A 79 -4.81 -11.39 13.42
C ALA A 79 -4.95 -10.43 14.61
N PRO A 80 -5.64 -9.29 14.45
CA PRO A 80 -5.82 -8.31 15.52
C PRO A 80 -6.95 -8.73 16.46
N LEU A 81 -6.85 -9.95 16.98
CA LEU A 81 -7.85 -10.59 17.81
C LEU A 81 -7.34 -10.78 19.24
N SER A 82 -8.21 -10.63 20.23
CA SER A 82 -7.95 -10.94 21.64
C SER A 82 -8.91 -12.02 22.13
N ARG A 83 -8.36 -13.08 22.74
CA ARG A 83 -9.18 -14.12 23.34
C ARG A 83 -9.92 -13.60 24.57
N VAL A 84 -11.19 -13.93 24.66
CA VAL A 84 -12.03 -13.57 25.80
C VAL A 84 -12.13 -14.78 26.74
N LEU A 85 -11.70 -14.58 27.98
CA LEU A 85 -11.77 -15.59 29.05
C LEU A 85 -12.44 -14.98 30.26
N PHE A 86 -13.39 -15.71 30.83
CA PHE A 86 -14.10 -15.31 32.05
C PHE A 86 -13.45 -15.98 33.27
N GLN A 87 -13.30 -15.21 34.33
CA GLN A 87 -12.72 -15.65 35.58
C GLN A 87 -13.82 -16.15 36.54
N VAL A 88 -13.43 -16.90 37.56
CA VAL A 88 -14.34 -17.28 38.66
C VAL A 88 -14.91 -16.02 39.31
N GLY A 89 -16.23 -15.93 39.37
CA GLY A 89 -16.98 -14.78 39.87
C GLY A 89 -17.50 -13.84 38.78
N ASP A 90 -17.07 -14.02 37.52
CA ASP A 90 -17.60 -13.24 36.40
C ASP A 90 -19.01 -13.71 36.01
N ASN A 91 -19.80 -12.77 35.49
CA ASN A 91 -21.10 -13.07 34.90
C ASN A 91 -20.92 -13.46 33.43
N ILE A 92 -21.50 -14.59 33.03
CA ILE A 92 -21.59 -15.04 31.65
C ILE A 92 -23.07 -15.06 31.24
N ASP A 93 -23.32 -14.71 29.99
CA ASP A 93 -24.68 -14.71 29.42
C ASP A 93 -24.81 -15.87 28.43
N VAL A 94 -25.86 -16.66 28.59
CA VAL A 94 -26.17 -17.81 27.73
C VAL A 94 -27.55 -17.58 27.13
N PRO A 95 -27.71 -17.75 25.82
CA PRO A 95 -29.02 -17.60 25.18
C PRO A 95 -30.09 -18.47 25.87
N ASN A 96 -31.19 -17.88 26.24
CA ASN A 96 -32.36 -18.52 26.88
C ASN A 96 -32.18 -19.02 28.34
N GLN A 97 -31.01 -18.77 28.99
CA GLN A 97 -30.79 -19.20 30.39
C GLN A 97 -30.55 -18.01 31.35
N GLY A 98 -30.40 -16.80 30.81
CA GLY A 98 -30.10 -15.62 31.63
C GLY A 98 -28.64 -15.55 32.11
N PRO A 99 -28.32 -14.59 32.98
CA PRO A 99 -26.97 -14.41 33.50
C PRO A 99 -26.62 -15.52 34.51
N LEU A 100 -25.44 -16.12 34.32
CA LEU A 100 -24.88 -17.15 35.19
C LEU A 100 -23.55 -16.65 35.77
N ILE A 101 -23.21 -17.09 37.02
CA ILE A 101 -21.95 -16.71 37.67
C ILE A 101 -20.97 -17.87 37.58
N VAL A 102 -19.78 -17.62 36.99
CA VAL A 102 -18.72 -18.64 36.88
C VAL A 102 -18.20 -19.05 38.26
N THR A 103 -18.24 -20.33 38.55
CA THR A 103 -17.73 -20.93 39.79
C THR A 103 -16.45 -21.71 39.57
N GLU A 104 -16.27 -22.33 38.41
CA GLU A 104 -15.10 -23.10 38.03
C GLU A 104 -14.94 -23.04 36.51
N GLN A 105 -13.71 -23.24 36.00
CA GLN A 105 -13.41 -23.35 34.58
C GLN A 105 -12.49 -24.54 34.33
N GLN A 106 -12.75 -25.28 33.26
CA GLN A 106 -11.92 -26.41 32.84
C GLN A 106 -11.61 -26.27 31.35
N GLU A 107 -10.35 -26.53 30.98
CA GLU A 107 -9.96 -26.55 29.58
C GLU A 107 -10.18 -27.95 28.99
N HIS A 108 -10.86 -28.00 27.83
CA HIS A 108 -11.08 -29.23 27.10
C HIS A 108 -10.82 -29.00 25.59
N ASN A 109 -9.85 -29.70 25.05
CA ASN A 109 -9.42 -29.55 23.64
C ASN A 109 -9.16 -28.08 23.23
N GLY A 110 -8.53 -27.29 24.12
CA GLY A 110 -8.22 -25.88 23.87
C GLY A 110 -9.39 -24.90 23.97
N CYS A 111 -10.61 -25.38 24.16
CA CYS A 111 -11.80 -24.58 24.51
C CYS A 111 -12.07 -24.65 26.02
N ILE A 112 -12.74 -23.63 26.55
CA ILE A 112 -13.09 -23.59 27.98
C ILE A 112 -14.53 -24.03 28.19
N VAL A 113 -14.72 -24.89 29.20
CA VAL A 113 -16.05 -25.20 29.76
C VAL A 113 -16.15 -24.48 31.08
N TYR A 114 -17.09 -23.55 31.20
CA TYR A 114 -17.37 -22.84 32.45
C TYR A 114 -18.44 -23.60 33.22
N PHE A 115 -18.18 -23.86 34.52
CA PHE A 115 -19.21 -24.30 35.44
C PHE A 115 -19.79 -23.05 36.08
N ALA A 116 -21.03 -22.74 35.76
CA ALA A 116 -21.66 -21.49 36.16
C ALA A 116 -22.96 -21.74 36.91
N LYS A 117 -23.19 -20.95 37.94
CA LYS A 117 -24.30 -21.06 38.89
C LYS A 117 -25.42 -20.11 38.43
N ASP A 118 -26.66 -20.61 38.41
CA ASP A 118 -27.87 -19.82 38.17
C ASP A 118 -28.36 -19.12 39.46
N GLU A 119 -29.46 -18.36 39.36
CA GLU A 119 -30.12 -17.69 40.50
C GLU A 119 -30.65 -18.67 41.55
N ASN A 120 -30.95 -19.92 41.17
CA ASN A 120 -31.46 -20.97 42.06
C ASN A 120 -30.34 -21.71 42.78
N GLY A 121 -29.11 -21.50 42.36
CA GLY A 121 -27.94 -22.13 42.95
C GLY A 121 -27.49 -23.41 42.26
N GLU A 122 -28.10 -23.79 41.13
CA GLU A 122 -27.72 -24.97 40.35
C GLU A 122 -26.52 -24.64 39.48
N ILE A 123 -25.57 -25.59 39.35
CA ILE A 123 -24.37 -25.44 38.55
C ILE A 123 -24.56 -26.10 37.20
N HIS A 124 -24.41 -25.31 36.13
CA HIS A 124 -24.53 -25.75 34.75
C HIS A 124 -23.18 -25.72 34.03
N PRO A 125 -22.81 -26.78 33.31
CA PRO A 125 -21.65 -26.74 32.42
C PRO A 125 -21.97 -25.94 31.17
N VAL A 126 -21.20 -24.88 30.90
CA VAL A 126 -21.36 -23.95 29.78
C VAL A 126 -20.12 -23.97 28.92
N PRO A 127 -20.10 -24.67 27.79
CA PRO A 127 -19.04 -24.56 26.82
C PRO A 127 -18.93 -23.13 26.27
N GLU A 128 -17.71 -22.63 26.05
CA GLU A 128 -17.53 -21.25 25.56
C GLU A 128 -18.22 -20.99 24.21
N GLN A 129 -18.48 -22.03 23.42
CA GLN A 129 -19.16 -21.97 22.12
C GLN A 129 -20.59 -21.45 22.23
N ILE A 130 -21.31 -21.75 23.34
CA ILE A 130 -22.71 -21.36 23.52
C ILE A 130 -22.90 -20.02 24.22
N LEU A 131 -21.80 -19.34 24.58
CA LEU A 131 -21.87 -18.01 25.16
C LEU A 131 -22.57 -17.03 24.21
N SER A 132 -23.35 -16.11 24.78
CA SER A 132 -24.02 -15.06 24.00
C SER A 132 -23.01 -14.24 23.21
N ALA A 133 -23.31 -13.97 21.95
CA ALA A 133 -22.50 -13.12 21.09
C ALA A 133 -22.56 -11.63 21.49
N SER A 134 -23.66 -11.22 22.13
CA SER A 134 -23.77 -9.88 22.72
C SER A 134 -23.06 -9.89 24.08
N ILE A 135 -21.87 -9.33 24.16
CA ILE A 135 -21.27 -8.97 25.44
C ILE A 135 -22.13 -7.83 25.98
N LYS A 136 -23.03 -8.13 26.89
CA LYS A 136 -23.58 -7.12 27.77
C LYS A 136 -22.46 -6.73 28.75
N LEU A 137 -21.54 -5.87 28.28
CA LEU A 137 -20.71 -5.08 29.18
C LEU A 137 -21.70 -4.41 30.12
N SER A 138 -21.68 -4.78 31.41
CA SER A 138 -22.63 -4.36 32.43
C SER A 138 -22.97 -2.89 32.21
N ASN A 139 -24.26 -2.62 32.01
CA ASN A 139 -24.75 -1.32 31.64
C ASN A 139 -24.18 -0.29 32.62
N ALA A 140 -23.60 0.82 32.14
CA ALA A 140 -22.93 1.83 32.99
C ALA A 140 -23.84 2.30 34.14
N LYS A 141 -25.17 2.26 33.93
CA LYS A 141 -26.20 2.54 34.93
C LYS A 141 -26.26 1.49 36.05
N GLU A 142 -26.17 0.21 35.72
CA GLU A 142 -26.21 -0.89 36.69
C GLU A 142 -24.96 -0.88 37.57
N ARG A 143 -23.79 -0.59 36.98
CA ARG A 143 -22.53 -0.41 37.75
C ARG A 143 -22.60 0.78 38.70
N LEU A 144 -23.20 1.89 38.26
CA LEU A 144 -23.39 3.07 39.10
C LEU A 144 -24.35 2.77 40.27
N LEU A 145 -25.48 2.09 40.00
CA LEU A 145 -26.47 1.69 41.02
C LEU A 145 -25.91 0.64 42.00
N ALA A 146 -25.02 -0.23 41.53
CA ALA A 146 -24.32 -1.20 42.36
C ALA A 146 -23.16 -0.58 43.18
N GLY A 147 -22.95 0.72 43.11
CA GLY A 147 -21.86 1.40 43.83
C GLY A 147 -20.45 1.06 43.28
N GLN A 148 -20.36 0.43 42.13
CA GLN A 148 -19.09 0.10 41.49
C GLN A 148 -18.53 1.36 40.79
N VAL A 149 -18.14 2.35 41.59
CA VAL A 149 -17.55 3.59 41.12
C VAL A 149 -16.03 3.45 41.13
N GLU A 150 -15.43 3.63 39.98
CA GLU A 150 -13.97 3.67 39.91
C GLU A 150 -13.38 4.88 40.60
N HIS A 151 -12.17 4.72 41.10
CA HIS A 151 -11.43 5.82 41.68
C HIS A 151 -11.23 6.94 40.65
N HIS A 152 -11.51 8.19 41.01
CA HIS A 152 -11.48 9.37 40.11
C HIS A 152 -10.19 9.48 39.29
N ARG A 153 -9.03 9.05 39.82
CA ARG A 153 -7.75 9.09 39.08
C ARG A 153 -7.74 8.09 37.92
N ARG A 154 -8.36 6.91 38.06
CA ARG A 154 -8.46 5.92 36.96
C ARG A 154 -9.41 6.41 35.88
N PHE A 155 -10.52 7.02 36.28
CA PHE A 155 -11.44 7.66 35.34
C PHE A 155 -10.75 8.79 34.58
N ALA A 156 -10.05 9.70 35.29
CA ALA A 156 -9.31 10.79 34.67
C ALA A 156 -8.23 10.29 33.71
N LEU A 157 -7.51 9.23 34.07
CA LEU A 157 -6.52 8.61 33.19
C LEU A 157 -7.15 8.04 31.93
N ARG A 158 -8.29 7.32 32.05
CA ARG A 158 -9.02 6.81 30.88
C ARG A 158 -9.53 7.94 29.99
N ALA A 159 -10.16 8.94 30.57
CA ALA A 159 -10.65 10.10 29.83
C ALA A 159 -9.50 10.80 29.07
N ALA A 160 -8.38 11.05 29.74
CA ALA A 160 -7.19 11.65 29.10
C ALA A 160 -6.58 10.75 28.02
N THR A 161 -6.60 9.42 28.22
CA THR A 161 -6.11 8.45 27.21
C THR A 161 -7.01 8.47 25.97
N LEU A 162 -8.33 8.45 26.16
CA LEU A 162 -9.29 8.53 25.05
C LEU A 162 -9.19 9.86 24.29
N GLU A 163 -9.06 10.96 25.03
CA GLU A 163 -8.86 12.29 24.43
C GLU A 163 -7.55 12.34 23.62
N GLN A 164 -6.47 11.81 24.17
CA GLN A 164 -5.19 11.71 23.47
C GLN A 164 -5.28 10.78 22.24
N GLN A 165 -6.00 9.68 22.35
CA GLN A 165 -6.25 8.76 21.24
C GLN A 165 -7.04 9.46 20.13
N ASN A 166 -8.13 10.13 20.48
CA ASN A 166 -8.94 10.90 19.53
C ASN A 166 -8.13 12.01 18.85
N THR A 167 -7.34 12.76 19.63
CA THR A 167 -6.45 13.80 19.10
C THR A 167 -5.42 13.22 18.14
N SER A 168 -4.83 12.08 18.49
CA SER A 168 -3.88 11.37 17.64
C SER A 168 -4.55 10.81 16.38
N GLN A 169 -5.79 10.31 16.49
CA GLN A 169 -6.55 9.81 15.34
C GLN A 169 -6.98 10.92 14.40
N ALA A 170 -7.34 12.08 14.92
CA ALA A 170 -7.75 13.26 14.15
C ALA A 170 -6.56 14.06 13.60
N ALA A 171 -5.32 13.76 14.02
CA ALA A 171 -4.16 14.51 13.58
C ALA A 171 -3.90 14.30 12.07
N SER A 172 -3.79 15.41 11.33
CA SER A 172 -3.44 15.38 9.89
C SER A 172 -2.08 14.75 9.58
N THR A 173 -1.22 14.63 10.60
CA THR A 173 0.10 13.98 10.52
C THR A 173 0.07 12.49 10.85
N ARG A 174 -1.10 11.92 11.17
CA ARG A 174 -1.21 10.49 11.46
C ARG A 174 -0.78 9.67 10.26
N GLY A 175 0.14 8.73 10.49
CA GLY A 175 0.71 7.89 9.43
C GLY A 175 1.86 8.52 8.65
N LEU A 176 2.05 9.84 8.74
CA LEU A 176 3.22 10.52 8.18
C LEU A 176 4.41 10.52 9.14
N LEU A 177 4.14 10.49 10.45
CA LEU A 177 5.15 10.34 11.50
C LEU A 177 5.28 8.87 11.87
N GLY A 178 6.53 8.42 12.07
CA GLY A 178 6.84 7.01 12.38
C GLY A 178 7.69 6.31 11.32
N PRO A 179 7.45 6.50 10.01
CA PRO A 179 8.37 6.01 8.99
C PRO A 179 9.80 6.54 9.16
N ARG A 180 10.76 5.68 8.87
CA ARG A 180 12.20 6.05 8.93
C ARG A 180 12.65 6.68 7.62
N VAL A 181 12.05 7.81 7.26
CA VAL A 181 12.31 8.56 6.04
C VAL A 181 12.67 10.01 6.37
N GLN A 182 13.40 10.66 5.47
CA GLN A 182 13.59 12.09 5.55
C GLN A 182 12.28 12.78 5.17
N LEU A 183 11.84 13.73 5.99
CA LEU A 183 10.62 14.48 5.73
C LEU A 183 10.89 15.55 4.67
N LEU A 184 10.50 15.28 3.44
CA LEU A 184 10.58 16.22 2.33
C LEU A 184 9.20 16.87 2.11
N PRO A 185 9.12 18.21 1.98
CA PRO A 185 7.83 18.92 1.93
C PRO A 185 6.89 18.42 0.82
N HIS A 186 7.41 18.16 -0.40
CA HIS A 186 6.60 17.66 -1.51
C HIS A 186 6.03 16.26 -1.22
N GLN A 187 6.84 15.33 -0.67
CA GLN A 187 6.39 13.98 -0.32
C GLN A 187 5.32 14.01 0.77
N MET A 188 5.50 14.86 1.79
CA MET A 188 4.53 15.04 2.87
C MET A 188 3.22 15.61 2.35
N TYR A 189 3.30 16.61 1.45
CA TYR A 189 2.12 17.21 0.84
C TYR A 189 1.33 16.18 0.01
N ILE A 190 2.02 15.45 -0.89
CA ILE A 190 1.38 14.42 -1.72
C ILE A 190 0.75 13.34 -0.84
N ALA A 191 1.49 12.82 0.14
CA ALA A 191 0.99 11.77 1.00
C ALA A 191 -0.26 12.23 1.80
N ALA A 192 -0.23 13.42 2.39
CA ALA A 192 -1.36 13.95 3.14
C ALA A 192 -2.59 14.21 2.25
N GLU A 193 -2.38 14.82 1.09
CA GLU A 193 -3.44 15.15 0.13
C GLU A 193 -4.09 13.87 -0.43
N VAL A 194 -3.28 12.90 -0.89
CA VAL A 194 -3.78 11.66 -1.47
C VAL A 194 -4.49 10.82 -0.41
N ALA A 195 -3.90 10.65 0.78
CA ALA A 195 -4.53 9.87 1.84
C ALA A 195 -5.75 10.57 2.50
N SER A 196 -5.98 11.86 2.25
CA SER A 196 -7.22 12.53 2.70
C SER A 196 -8.45 12.04 1.94
N ARG A 197 -8.28 11.53 0.72
CA ARG A 197 -9.37 11.11 -0.18
C ARG A 197 -9.95 9.76 0.24
N PRO A 198 -11.26 9.54 0.13
CA PRO A 198 -11.89 8.26 0.51
C PRO A 198 -11.33 7.06 -0.24
N SER A 199 -11.15 7.17 -1.55
CA SER A 199 -10.62 6.14 -2.44
C SER A 199 -9.63 6.80 -3.40
N PRO A 200 -8.35 6.93 -3.01
CA PRO A 200 -7.37 7.62 -3.84
C PRO A 200 -7.04 6.83 -5.10
N ARG A 201 -7.17 7.48 -6.26
CA ARG A 201 -6.78 6.93 -7.57
C ARG A 201 -5.88 7.96 -8.24
N VAL A 202 -4.56 7.73 -8.20
CA VAL A 202 -3.57 8.74 -8.60
C VAL A 202 -2.39 8.14 -9.35
N LEU A 203 -1.81 8.96 -10.21
CA LEU A 203 -0.55 8.72 -10.91
C LEU A 203 0.55 9.57 -10.26
N LEU A 204 1.53 8.93 -9.65
CA LEU A 204 2.74 9.56 -9.13
C LEU A 204 3.80 9.56 -10.24
N ALA A 205 4.04 10.72 -10.81
CA ALA A 205 4.90 10.90 -11.99
C ALA A 205 6.13 11.78 -11.73
N ASP A 206 6.60 11.79 -10.50
CA ASP A 206 7.77 12.54 -10.08
C ASP A 206 9.04 12.10 -10.83
N GLU A 207 9.95 13.06 -11.08
CA GLU A 207 11.24 12.78 -11.72
C GLU A 207 12.02 11.68 -10.99
N VAL A 208 12.82 10.90 -11.73
CA VAL A 208 13.67 9.83 -11.17
C VAL A 208 14.49 10.36 -9.99
N GLY A 209 14.42 9.65 -8.86
CA GLY A 209 15.19 9.98 -7.65
C GLY A 209 14.53 11.01 -6.73
N LEU A 210 13.30 11.45 -7.00
CA LEU A 210 12.51 12.26 -6.06
C LEU A 210 11.82 11.41 -4.97
N GLY A 211 11.78 10.09 -5.14
CA GLY A 211 11.34 9.15 -4.12
C GLY A 211 9.88 8.72 -4.21
N LYS A 212 9.36 8.46 -5.41
CA LYS A 212 8.00 7.92 -5.63
C LYS A 212 7.66 6.73 -4.73
N THR A 213 8.59 5.79 -4.56
CA THR A 213 8.44 4.64 -3.65
C THR A 213 8.20 5.09 -2.20
N ILE A 214 8.84 6.19 -1.78
CA ILE A 214 8.65 6.78 -0.45
C ILE A 214 7.27 7.42 -0.33
N GLU A 215 6.83 8.16 -1.34
CA GLU A 215 5.49 8.74 -1.40
C GLU A 215 4.41 7.67 -1.32
N ALA A 216 4.51 6.63 -2.17
CA ALA A 216 3.61 5.49 -2.13
C ALA A 216 3.64 4.80 -0.76
N GLY A 217 4.82 4.58 -0.18
CA GLY A 217 4.98 4.01 1.15
C GLY A 217 4.34 4.86 2.26
N LEU A 218 4.46 6.19 2.20
CA LEU A 218 3.78 7.11 3.13
C LEU A 218 2.25 7.02 2.99
N ILE A 219 1.73 6.97 1.76
CA ILE A 219 0.30 6.82 1.49
C ILE A 219 -0.22 5.49 2.03
N ILE A 220 0.46 4.37 1.69
CA ILE A 220 0.12 3.03 2.19
C ILE A 220 0.11 3.02 3.72
N HIS A 221 1.18 3.50 4.34
CA HIS A 221 1.32 3.53 5.80
C HIS A 221 0.22 4.35 6.47
N GLN A 222 -0.13 5.49 5.88
CA GLN A 222 -1.20 6.35 6.39
C GLN A 222 -2.57 5.68 6.25
N LEU A 223 -2.90 5.08 5.09
CA LEU A 223 -4.18 4.40 4.87
C LEU A 223 -4.35 3.18 5.77
N LEU A 224 -3.28 2.41 6.01
CA LEU A 224 -3.28 1.29 6.95
C LEU A 224 -3.52 1.75 8.39
N LEU A 225 -2.85 2.82 8.84
CA LEU A 225 -3.05 3.36 10.20
C LEU A 225 -4.39 4.06 10.40
N LEU A 226 -5.01 4.56 9.33
CA LEU A 226 -6.37 5.11 9.35
C LEU A 226 -7.43 4.03 9.19
N GLU A 227 -7.03 2.76 9.07
CA GLU A 227 -7.90 1.58 8.85
C GLU A 227 -8.76 1.69 7.58
N ARG A 228 -8.31 2.50 6.61
CA ARG A 228 -8.97 2.72 5.32
C ARG A 228 -8.51 1.77 4.23
N ALA A 229 -7.41 1.06 4.48
CA ALA A 229 -6.95 -0.08 3.71
C ALA A 229 -6.48 -1.16 4.70
N LYS A 230 -6.86 -2.40 4.47
CA LYS A 230 -6.47 -3.57 5.25
C LYS A 230 -5.65 -4.54 4.40
N ARG A 231 -5.98 -4.63 3.12
CA ARG A 231 -5.33 -5.51 2.14
C ARG A 231 -4.71 -4.68 1.03
N VAL A 232 -3.40 -4.77 0.87
CA VAL A 232 -2.64 -3.98 -0.11
C VAL A 232 -1.88 -4.92 -1.05
N LEU A 233 -2.09 -4.73 -2.34
CA LEU A 233 -1.38 -5.41 -3.41
C LEU A 233 -0.40 -4.44 -4.08
N ILE A 234 0.86 -4.83 -4.13
CA ILE A 234 1.92 -4.13 -4.87
C ILE A 234 2.34 -5.00 -6.05
N VAL A 235 2.21 -4.49 -7.27
CA VAL A 235 2.61 -5.16 -8.50
C VAL A 235 3.76 -4.39 -9.13
N VAL A 236 4.89 -5.05 -9.33
CA VAL A 236 6.13 -4.41 -9.74
C VAL A 236 6.90 -5.26 -10.76
N PRO A 237 7.81 -4.67 -11.57
CA PRO A 237 8.77 -5.43 -12.36
C PRO A 237 9.60 -6.38 -11.48
N ASP A 238 10.00 -7.53 -12.02
CA ASP A 238 10.75 -8.56 -11.29
C ASP A 238 12.00 -8.03 -10.58
N SER A 239 12.71 -7.13 -11.24
CA SER A 239 13.93 -6.49 -10.71
C SER A 239 13.69 -5.65 -9.45
N LEU A 240 12.46 -5.15 -9.23
CA LEU A 240 12.12 -4.25 -8.14
C LEU A 240 11.47 -4.94 -6.94
N VAL A 241 11.06 -6.21 -7.05
CA VAL A 241 10.36 -6.97 -6.01
C VAL A 241 11.11 -6.92 -4.66
N HIS A 242 12.39 -7.28 -4.66
CA HIS A 242 13.19 -7.28 -3.43
C HIS A 242 13.49 -5.88 -2.91
N GLN A 243 13.63 -4.90 -3.79
CA GLN A 243 13.81 -3.51 -3.39
C GLN A 243 12.57 -3.01 -2.64
N TRP A 244 11.37 -3.24 -3.18
CA TRP A 244 10.12 -2.87 -2.52
C TRP A 244 9.95 -3.55 -1.16
N LEU A 245 10.23 -4.86 -1.07
CA LEU A 245 10.19 -5.59 0.20
C LEU A 245 11.09 -4.95 1.26
N VAL A 246 12.34 -4.65 0.88
CA VAL A 246 13.34 -4.05 1.80
C VAL A 246 12.95 -2.62 2.19
N GLU A 247 12.46 -1.81 1.25
CA GLU A 247 12.02 -0.44 1.52
C GLU A 247 10.82 -0.43 2.48
N MET A 248 9.79 -1.25 2.22
CA MET A 248 8.61 -1.36 3.08
C MET A 248 8.98 -1.82 4.49
N LEU A 249 9.83 -2.84 4.61
CA LEU A 249 10.26 -3.35 5.90
C LEU A 249 11.12 -2.35 6.68
N ARG A 250 12.15 -1.77 6.03
CA ARG A 250 13.15 -0.93 6.72
C ARG A 250 12.63 0.45 7.06
N ARG A 251 11.86 1.06 6.14
CA ARG A 251 11.43 2.45 6.28
C ARG A 251 10.07 2.58 6.95
N PHE A 252 9.15 1.65 6.65
CA PHE A 252 7.77 1.73 7.12
C PHE A 252 7.41 0.67 8.15
N ASN A 253 8.31 -0.29 8.42
CA ASN A 253 8.04 -1.44 9.29
C ASN A 253 6.82 -2.27 8.84
N LEU A 254 6.53 -2.26 7.54
CA LEU A 254 5.46 -3.04 6.93
C LEU A 254 6.02 -4.36 6.40
N LYS A 255 5.42 -5.47 6.83
CA LYS A 255 5.84 -6.83 6.48
C LYS A 255 5.02 -7.32 5.29
N PHE A 256 5.48 -7.04 4.10
CA PHE A 256 4.91 -7.60 2.89
C PHE A 256 5.41 -9.02 2.65
N SER A 257 4.58 -9.84 2.00
CA SER A 257 4.92 -11.18 1.53
C SER A 257 5.08 -11.17 0.02
N ILE A 258 6.17 -11.76 -0.50
CA ILE A 258 6.34 -11.93 -1.94
C ILE A 258 5.56 -13.18 -2.36
N PHE A 259 4.70 -13.02 -3.36
CA PHE A 259 3.97 -14.11 -4.01
C PHE A 259 4.54 -14.38 -5.39
N ASN A 260 4.85 -15.63 -5.63
CA ASN A 260 5.26 -16.21 -6.90
C ASN A 260 4.70 -17.62 -6.99
N GLU A 261 4.92 -18.33 -8.11
CA GLU A 261 4.39 -19.67 -8.32
C GLU A 261 4.86 -20.67 -7.25
N ALA A 262 6.11 -20.56 -6.80
CA ALA A 262 6.63 -21.47 -5.79
C ALA A 262 5.89 -21.30 -4.45
N ARG A 263 5.60 -20.06 -4.04
CA ARG A 263 4.84 -19.80 -2.82
C ARG A 263 3.38 -20.23 -2.94
N CYS A 264 2.73 -19.94 -4.06
CA CYS A 264 1.34 -20.37 -4.28
C CYS A 264 1.21 -21.89 -4.22
N ARG A 265 2.15 -22.63 -4.86
CA ARG A 265 2.18 -24.11 -4.78
C ARG A 265 2.42 -24.61 -3.37
N GLN A 266 3.31 -23.99 -2.63
CA GLN A 266 3.52 -24.36 -1.22
C GLN A 266 2.24 -24.22 -0.39
N ILE A 267 1.46 -23.18 -0.63
CA ILE A 267 0.18 -22.99 0.06
C ILE A 267 -0.82 -24.05 -0.40
N ASP A 268 -0.96 -24.27 -1.72
CA ASP A 268 -1.82 -25.30 -2.31
C ASP A 268 -1.46 -26.71 -1.76
N GLU A 269 -0.16 -27.05 -1.67
CA GLU A 269 0.32 -28.38 -1.19
C GLU A 269 0.10 -28.58 0.32
N TYR A 270 0.13 -27.53 1.14
CA TYR A 270 -0.18 -27.64 2.57
C TYR A 270 -1.68 -27.88 2.83
N GLU A 271 -2.54 -27.55 1.88
CA GLU A 271 -3.98 -27.78 1.93
C GLU A 271 -4.37 -29.23 1.59
N ASP A 272 -3.55 -29.93 0.78
CA ASP A 272 -3.77 -31.33 0.38
C ASP A 272 -3.39 -32.34 1.49
N GLU A 273 -2.75 -31.92 2.61
CA GLU A 273 -2.56 -32.80 3.76
C GLU A 273 -3.86 -32.95 4.56
N PRO A 274 -4.41 -34.16 4.71
CA PRO A 274 -5.70 -34.38 5.37
C PRO A 274 -5.65 -34.00 6.85
N SER A 275 -5.97 -32.76 7.14
CA SER A 275 -6.11 -32.26 8.51
C SER A 275 -7.54 -32.48 8.98
N SER A 276 -7.96 -33.69 9.22
CA SER A 276 -8.91 -34.00 10.30
C SER A 276 -9.53 -35.38 10.18
N ILE A 277 -9.41 -36.13 11.25
CA ILE A 277 -9.98 -37.48 11.45
C ILE A 277 -11.49 -37.40 11.83
N PHE A 278 -12.16 -36.25 11.76
CA PHE A 278 -13.49 -36.08 12.38
C PHE A 278 -14.49 -35.16 11.66
N PHE A 279 -14.63 -35.20 10.34
CA PHE A 279 -15.83 -34.63 9.70
C PHE A 279 -16.34 -35.52 8.58
N ASP A 280 -17.68 -35.69 8.53
CA ASP A 280 -18.41 -36.49 7.55
C ASP A 280 -18.15 -36.00 6.13
N GLU A 281 -17.79 -36.93 5.24
CA GLU A 281 -17.34 -36.73 3.86
C GLU A 281 -18.40 -36.23 2.86
N GLU A 282 -19.61 -35.84 3.26
CA GLU A 282 -20.71 -35.62 2.30
C GLU A 282 -21.06 -34.16 1.96
N GLU A 283 -20.46 -33.11 2.58
CA GLU A 283 -20.81 -31.71 2.25
C GLU A 283 -19.65 -30.76 1.93
N SER A 284 -18.41 -31.18 1.94
CA SER A 284 -17.31 -30.36 1.46
C SER A 284 -17.19 -30.42 -0.06
N LYS A 285 -18.00 -29.68 -0.79
CA LYS A 285 -17.60 -29.19 -2.11
C LYS A 285 -16.33 -28.37 -1.88
N GLU A 286 -15.20 -28.93 -2.30
CA GLU A 286 -13.89 -28.32 -2.33
C GLU A 286 -14.01 -26.89 -2.91
N LYS A 287 -14.10 -25.91 -2.06
CA LYS A 287 -13.84 -24.52 -2.45
C LYS A 287 -12.33 -24.49 -2.60
N GLU A 288 -11.81 -24.47 -3.82
CA GLU A 288 -10.40 -24.21 -4.06
C GLU A 288 -10.00 -22.96 -3.27
N GLU A 289 -9.21 -23.16 -2.23
CA GLU A 289 -8.77 -22.06 -1.40
C GLU A 289 -7.85 -21.14 -2.20
N ASN A 290 -7.99 -19.84 -1.99
CA ASN A 290 -7.24 -18.83 -2.74
C ASN A 290 -5.93 -18.49 -2.02
N PRO A 291 -4.75 -18.87 -2.55
CA PRO A 291 -3.48 -18.65 -1.86
C PRO A 291 -3.20 -17.16 -1.54
N PHE A 292 -3.79 -16.23 -2.28
CA PHE A 292 -3.61 -14.80 -2.02
C PHE A 292 -4.34 -14.31 -0.76
N GLU A 293 -5.24 -15.09 -0.18
CA GLU A 293 -5.88 -14.77 1.09
C GLU A 293 -4.98 -15.03 2.30
N ASP A 294 -3.89 -15.80 2.14
CA ASP A 294 -2.91 -16.10 3.20
C ASP A 294 -2.18 -14.85 3.76
N ALA A 295 -2.17 -13.74 3.03
CA ALA A 295 -1.50 -12.52 3.46
C ALA A 295 -2.29 -11.25 3.11
N GLN A 296 -2.23 -10.27 4.00
CA GLN A 296 -2.89 -8.98 3.81
C GLN A 296 -2.05 -8.00 2.98
N LEU A 297 -0.72 -8.09 3.06
CA LEU A 297 0.23 -7.20 2.38
C LEU A 297 1.07 -8.04 1.41
N VAL A 298 0.83 -7.88 0.12
CA VAL A 298 1.38 -8.75 -0.93
C VAL A 298 2.16 -7.95 -1.97
N ILE A 299 3.31 -8.48 -2.38
CA ILE A 299 4.09 -8.01 -3.53
C ILE A 299 4.12 -9.12 -4.58
N CYS A 300 3.72 -8.80 -5.81
CA CYS A 300 3.76 -9.73 -6.94
C CYS A 300 4.63 -9.19 -8.09
N PRO A 301 5.46 -10.04 -8.72
CA PRO A 301 6.10 -9.70 -9.99
C PRO A 301 5.06 -9.57 -11.10
N LEU A 302 5.08 -8.46 -11.85
CA LEU A 302 4.10 -8.18 -12.91
C LEU A 302 4.16 -9.20 -14.05
N SER A 303 5.37 -9.56 -14.50
CA SER A 303 5.58 -10.52 -15.59
C SER A 303 5.08 -11.91 -15.25
N TRP A 304 5.30 -12.35 -14.00
CA TRP A 304 4.82 -13.64 -13.55
C TRP A 304 3.30 -13.69 -13.52
N ILE A 305 2.65 -12.75 -12.86
CA ILE A 305 1.20 -12.80 -12.68
C ILE A 305 0.46 -12.57 -14.00
N SER A 306 0.97 -11.73 -14.92
CA SER A 306 0.37 -11.49 -16.23
C SER A 306 0.42 -12.71 -17.16
N SER A 307 1.30 -13.68 -16.90
CA SER A 307 1.47 -14.90 -17.71
C SER A 307 0.71 -16.12 -17.17
N HIS A 308 0.05 -16.04 -15.99
CA HIS A 308 -0.60 -17.17 -15.33
C HIS A 308 -2.11 -16.92 -15.09
N GLU A 309 -2.93 -17.32 -16.03
CA GLU A 309 -4.37 -17.02 -16.08
C GLU A 309 -5.15 -17.46 -14.80
N ARG A 310 -4.88 -18.68 -14.29
CA ARG A 310 -5.46 -19.17 -13.03
C ARG A 310 -5.09 -18.25 -11.85
N ARG A 311 -3.83 -17.87 -11.76
CA ARG A 311 -3.34 -17.00 -10.69
C ARG A 311 -3.88 -15.58 -10.80
N GLN A 312 -4.10 -15.07 -12.00
CA GLN A 312 -4.78 -13.79 -12.22
C GLN A 312 -6.19 -13.80 -11.65
N GLN A 313 -6.96 -14.87 -11.92
CA GLN A 313 -8.31 -14.98 -11.39
C GLN A 313 -8.30 -15.02 -9.86
N GLN A 314 -7.46 -15.87 -9.26
CA GLN A 314 -7.31 -15.94 -7.81
C GLN A 314 -6.87 -14.60 -7.20
N LEU A 315 -5.99 -13.85 -7.88
CA LEU A 315 -5.55 -12.53 -7.42
C LEU A 315 -6.70 -11.52 -7.44
N CYS A 316 -7.55 -11.51 -8.48
CA CYS A 316 -8.73 -10.65 -8.55
C CYS A 316 -9.73 -11.01 -7.45
N ASP A 317 -10.02 -12.29 -7.27
CA ASP A 317 -11.02 -12.77 -6.31
C ASP A 317 -10.60 -12.58 -4.84
N ALA A 318 -9.33 -12.30 -4.56
CA ALA A 318 -8.80 -12.16 -3.21
C ALA A 318 -9.29 -10.92 -2.43
N GLY A 319 -9.91 -9.94 -3.09
CA GLY A 319 -10.48 -8.74 -2.46
C GLY A 319 -9.43 -7.80 -1.86
N TRP A 320 -8.95 -6.86 -2.65
CA TRP A 320 -7.94 -5.86 -2.26
C TRP A 320 -8.58 -4.49 -2.02
N ASP A 321 -8.10 -3.76 -1.01
CA ASP A 321 -8.52 -2.37 -0.77
C ASP A 321 -7.69 -1.37 -1.57
N MET A 322 -6.43 -1.74 -1.85
CA MET A 322 -5.48 -0.86 -2.52
C MET A 322 -4.56 -1.63 -3.46
N LEU A 323 -4.43 -1.10 -4.67
CA LEU A 323 -3.47 -1.54 -5.70
C LEU A 323 -2.37 -0.50 -5.88
N VAL A 324 -1.13 -0.94 -5.92
CA VAL A 324 0.04 -0.12 -6.29
C VAL A 324 0.74 -0.79 -7.46
N VAL A 325 0.94 -0.06 -8.55
CA VAL A 325 1.68 -0.54 -9.72
C VAL A 325 2.88 0.35 -9.96
N ASP A 326 4.08 -0.20 -9.86
CA ASP A 326 5.31 0.55 -10.16
C ASP A 326 5.72 0.37 -11.61
N GLU A 327 6.45 1.37 -12.11
CA GLU A 327 6.89 1.47 -13.52
C GLU A 327 5.73 1.28 -14.51
N ALA A 328 4.61 1.97 -14.25
CA ALA A 328 3.39 1.89 -15.05
C ALA A 328 3.58 2.27 -16.54
N HIS A 329 4.77 2.73 -16.94
CA HIS A 329 5.11 2.94 -18.34
C HIS A 329 5.27 1.63 -19.14
N HIS A 330 5.42 0.49 -18.47
CA HIS A 330 5.42 -0.82 -19.12
C HIS A 330 4.01 -1.33 -19.48
N LEU A 331 2.96 -0.65 -19.03
CA LEU A 331 1.58 -0.98 -19.38
C LEU A 331 1.26 -0.44 -20.77
N HIS A 332 1.39 -1.28 -21.80
CA HIS A 332 1.12 -0.89 -23.18
C HIS A 332 -0.34 -1.11 -23.55
N TRP A 333 -1.00 -0.03 -23.91
CA TRP A 333 -2.37 -0.01 -24.40
C TRP A 333 -2.41 0.28 -25.90
N HIS A 334 -3.36 -0.32 -26.59
CA HIS A 334 -3.65 -0.08 -28.00
C HIS A 334 -5.16 -0.06 -28.21
N GLU A 335 -5.63 0.86 -29.05
CA GLU A 335 -7.05 1.05 -29.35
C GLU A 335 -7.66 -0.16 -30.06
N ASP A 336 -6.89 -0.88 -30.85
CA ASP A 336 -7.29 -2.09 -31.60
C ASP A 336 -7.53 -3.32 -30.68
N GLY A 337 -7.37 -3.19 -29.36
CA GLY A 337 -7.52 -4.27 -28.40
C GLY A 337 -6.31 -5.18 -28.26
N SER A 338 -5.20 -4.92 -28.97
CA SER A 338 -3.93 -5.69 -28.85
C SER A 338 -3.09 -5.28 -27.64
N SER A 339 -3.70 -4.65 -26.64
CA SER A 339 -3.02 -4.23 -25.39
C SER A 339 -2.30 -5.37 -24.70
N SER A 340 -1.19 -5.04 -24.02
CA SER A 340 -0.35 -6.04 -23.33
C SER A 340 -1.11 -6.82 -22.25
N ALA A 341 -0.64 -8.01 -21.92
CA ALA A 341 -1.23 -8.84 -20.87
C ALA A 341 -1.19 -8.14 -19.50
N GLU A 342 -0.11 -7.41 -19.25
CA GLU A 342 0.08 -6.59 -18.06
C GLU A 342 -0.97 -5.49 -17.93
N TYR A 343 -1.24 -4.78 -19.05
CA TYR A 343 -2.28 -3.75 -19.05
C TYR A 343 -3.66 -4.33 -18.76
N LYS A 344 -4.04 -5.43 -19.43
CA LYS A 344 -5.34 -6.09 -19.26
C LYS A 344 -5.54 -6.58 -17.81
N LEU A 345 -4.48 -7.12 -17.20
CA LEU A 345 -4.52 -7.51 -15.79
C LEU A 345 -4.76 -6.31 -14.87
N VAL A 346 -3.99 -5.23 -15.05
CA VAL A 346 -4.13 -4.03 -14.22
C VAL A 346 -5.48 -3.35 -14.46
N GLU A 347 -6.02 -3.37 -15.68
CA GLU A 347 -7.36 -2.88 -16.00
C GLU A 347 -8.45 -3.65 -15.21
N ARG A 348 -8.38 -4.98 -15.17
CA ARG A 348 -9.30 -5.80 -14.36
C ARG A 348 -9.17 -5.48 -12.87
N LEU A 349 -7.97 -5.46 -12.33
CA LEU A 349 -7.72 -5.14 -10.92
C LEU A 349 -8.20 -3.73 -10.57
N SER A 350 -7.91 -2.74 -11.41
CA SER A 350 -8.29 -1.35 -11.17
C SER A 350 -9.80 -1.11 -11.26
N ALA A 351 -10.55 -1.98 -11.94
CA ALA A 351 -12.01 -1.91 -12.01
C ALA A 351 -12.68 -2.33 -10.69
N GLU A 352 -12.07 -3.25 -9.96
CA GLU A 352 -12.61 -3.81 -8.71
C GLU A 352 -12.06 -3.11 -7.47
N ILE A 353 -10.80 -2.66 -7.51
CA ILE A 353 -10.10 -2.09 -6.37
C ILE A 353 -10.37 -0.59 -6.27
N ALA A 354 -10.82 -0.15 -5.10
CA ALA A 354 -11.23 1.24 -4.87
C ALA A 354 -10.06 2.23 -4.92
N SER A 355 -8.92 1.89 -4.35
CA SER A 355 -7.74 2.76 -4.28
C SER A 355 -6.64 2.26 -5.21
N VAL A 356 -6.16 3.12 -6.12
CA VAL A 356 -5.14 2.76 -7.12
C VAL A 356 -4.01 3.79 -7.15
N LEU A 357 -2.78 3.36 -6.96
CA LEU A 357 -1.58 4.16 -7.16
C LEU A 357 -0.80 3.61 -8.37
N LEU A 358 -0.63 4.42 -9.39
CA LEU A 358 0.29 4.13 -10.49
C LEU A 358 1.55 4.98 -10.32
N LEU A 359 2.72 4.37 -10.43
CA LEU A 359 4.00 5.06 -10.34
C LEU A 359 4.72 4.98 -11.68
N THR A 360 5.25 6.10 -12.15
CA THR A 360 6.09 6.15 -13.34
C THR A 360 7.11 7.28 -13.23
N ALA A 361 8.29 7.06 -13.76
CA ALA A 361 9.30 8.11 -13.84
C ALA A 361 9.18 8.95 -15.13
N THR A 362 8.54 8.40 -16.14
CA THR A 362 8.50 8.93 -17.51
C THR A 362 7.07 8.88 -18.05
N PRO A 363 6.21 9.80 -17.60
CA PRO A 363 4.81 9.81 -18.04
C PRO A 363 4.65 10.06 -19.56
N GLU A 364 5.65 10.64 -20.20
CA GLU A 364 5.61 11.05 -21.61
C GLU A 364 6.31 10.05 -22.56
N ASN A 365 7.15 9.14 -22.06
CA ASN A 365 7.93 8.24 -22.91
C ASN A 365 7.11 7.27 -23.76
N ALA A 366 5.86 6.98 -23.37
CA ALA A 366 4.96 6.12 -24.12
C ALA A 366 4.04 6.91 -25.08
N GLY A 367 4.34 8.19 -25.33
CA GLY A 367 3.49 9.06 -26.13
C GLY A 367 2.17 9.43 -25.44
N ILE A 368 1.29 10.07 -26.21
CA ILE A 368 -0.03 10.52 -25.74
C ILE A 368 -0.91 9.32 -25.39
N ASP A 369 -0.86 8.27 -26.19
CA ASP A 369 -1.64 7.03 -26.01
C ASP A 369 -1.30 6.35 -24.67
N GLY A 370 -0.03 6.28 -24.34
CA GLY A 370 0.40 5.72 -23.07
C GLY A 370 0.00 6.58 -21.86
N HIS A 371 -0.06 7.90 -22.02
CA HIS A 371 -0.55 8.79 -20.97
C HIS A 371 -2.06 8.62 -20.77
N PHE A 372 -2.82 8.62 -21.86
CA PHE A 372 -4.26 8.32 -21.87
C PHE A 372 -4.56 6.98 -21.18
N ALA A 373 -3.84 5.93 -21.56
CA ALA A 373 -4.01 4.60 -21.00
C ALA A 373 -3.92 4.56 -19.47
N ARG A 374 -2.95 5.26 -18.89
CA ARG A 374 -2.78 5.35 -17.42
C ARG A 374 -3.90 6.15 -16.75
N LEU A 375 -4.35 7.24 -17.36
CA LEU A 375 -5.49 8.02 -16.85
C LEU A 375 -6.79 7.22 -16.93
N ARG A 376 -6.99 6.45 -18.00
CA ARG A 376 -8.13 5.55 -18.16
C ARG A 376 -8.17 4.46 -17.06
N LEU A 377 -7.03 3.89 -16.67
CA LEU A 377 -6.96 2.97 -15.55
C LEU A 377 -7.40 3.60 -14.22
N LEU A 378 -7.17 4.91 -14.05
CA LEU A 378 -7.56 5.63 -12.85
C LEU A 378 -9.02 6.09 -12.87
N ASP A 379 -9.53 6.54 -14.02
CA ASP A 379 -10.90 7.01 -14.17
C ASP A 379 -11.44 6.67 -15.56
N PRO A 380 -11.93 5.44 -15.77
CA PRO A 380 -12.46 5.02 -17.08
C PRO A 380 -13.72 5.77 -17.50
N ALA A 381 -14.46 6.34 -16.53
CA ALA A 381 -15.67 7.10 -16.83
C ALA A 381 -15.34 8.49 -17.43
N ARG A 382 -14.26 9.11 -16.99
CA ARG A 382 -13.77 10.39 -17.51
C ARG A 382 -13.00 10.23 -18.82
N TYR A 383 -12.27 9.12 -19.00
CA TYR A 383 -11.44 8.85 -20.16
C TYR A 383 -11.94 7.63 -20.93
N PRO A 384 -13.14 7.73 -21.61
CA PRO A 384 -13.75 6.59 -22.29
C PRO A 384 -13.04 6.23 -23.59
N ASP A 385 -12.60 7.22 -24.35
CA ASP A 385 -11.94 7.06 -25.64
C ASP A 385 -10.78 8.07 -25.85
N LEU A 386 -9.88 7.72 -26.77
CA LEU A 386 -8.69 8.51 -27.06
C LEU A 386 -9.03 9.82 -27.80
N ASP A 387 -9.99 9.80 -28.71
CA ASP A 387 -10.32 10.97 -29.51
C ASP A 387 -10.86 12.10 -28.62
N ALA A 388 -11.78 11.78 -27.70
CA ALA A 388 -12.28 12.75 -26.73
C ALA A 388 -11.14 13.31 -25.84
N PHE A 389 -10.18 12.47 -25.45
CA PHE A 389 -9.02 12.90 -24.69
C PHE A 389 -8.12 13.86 -25.48
N LEU A 390 -7.89 13.59 -26.77
CA LEU A 390 -7.09 14.46 -27.65
C LEU A 390 -7.76 15.82 -27.87
N GLU A 391 -9.09 15.85 -28.03
CA GLU A 391 -9.85 17.09 -28.08
C GLU A 391 -9.72 17.89 -26.77
N GLU A 392 -9.89 17.22 -25.63
CA GLU A 392 -9.71 17.86 -24.31
C GLU A 392 -8.28 18.38 -24.15
N GLN A 393 -7.26 17.62 -24.57
CA GLN A 393 -5.86 18.03 -24.47
C GLN A 393 -5.54 19.28 -25.28
N SER A 394 -6.15 19.46 -26.44
CA SER A 394 -5.97 20.67 -27.25
C SER A 394 -6.43 21.94 -26.53
N HIS A 395 -7.36 21.83 -25.58
CA HIS A 395 -7.85 22.93 -24.74
C HIS A 395 -6.98 23.19 -23.52
N TYR A 396 -6.11 22.24 -23.11
CA TYR A 396 -5.25 22.43 -21.93
C TYR A 396 -4.24 23.56 -22.10
N GLU A 397 -3.68 23.75 -23.28
CA GLU A 397 -2.77 24.87 -23.54
C GLU A 397 -3.48 26.20 -23.31
N GLU A 398 -4.71 26.34 -23.78
CA GLU A 398 -5.52 27.53 -23.58
C GLU A 398 -5.85 27.77 -22.10
N ILE A 399 -6.17 26.72 -21.36
CA ILE A 399 -6.48 26.78 -19.94
C ILE A 399 -5.22 27.11 -19.12
N SER A 400 -4.07 26.55 -19.50
CA SER A 400 -2.78 26.85 -18.87
C SER A 400 -2.41 28.32 -19.03
N GLU A 401 -2.61 28.89 -20.22
CA GLU A 401 -2.42 30.32 -20.46
C GLU A 401 -3.34 31.19 -19.60
N LEU A 402 -4.62 30.78 -19.45
CA LEU A 402 -5.58 31.50 -18.63
C LEU A 402 -5.20 31.45 -17.13
N ILE A 403 -4.77 30.28 -16.64
CA ILE A 403 -4.32 30.12 -15.26
C ILE A 403 -3.05 30.94 -15.00
N GLN A 404 -2.09 30.90 -15.93
CA GLN A 404 -0.86 31.69 -15.82
C GLN A 404 -1.16 33.19 -15.84
N GLY A 405 -2.06 33.63 -16.70
CA GLY A 405 -2.51 35.04 -16.72
C GLY A 405 -3.17 35.48 -15.41
N LEU A 406 -3.99 34.62 -14.80
CA LEU A 406 -4.60 34.90 -13.49
C LEU A 406 -3.57 34.87 -12.35
N SER A 407 -2.54 34.03 -12.44
CA SER A 407 -1.51 33.91 -11.41
C SER A 407 -0.50 35.05 -11.43
N ASP A 408 -0.02 35.43 -12.63
CA ASP A 408 1.09 36.37 -12.79
C ASP A 408 0.63 37.83 -12.88
N THR A 409 -0.50 38.08 -13.55
CA THR A 409 -0.96 39.43 -13.90
C THR A 409 -2.47 39.57 -13.84
N ALA A 410 -3.11 39.13 -12.74
CA ALA A 410 -4.56 39.08 -12.60
C ALA A 410 -5.29 40.37 -12.98
N ASP A 411 -4.81 41.53 -12.54
CA ASP A 411 -5.43 42.84 -12.82
C ASP A 411 -5.37 43.22 -14.32
N ALA A 412 -4.26 42.90 -14.98
CA ALA A 412 -4.10 43.17 -16.41
C ALA A 412 -4.92 42.17 -17.25
N ALA A 413 -4.90 40.88 -16.87
CA ALA A 413 -5.63 39.81 -17.54
C ALA A 413 -7.16 40.01 -17.42
N LEU A 414 -7.68 40.39 -16.26
CA LEU A 414 -9.10 40.66 -16.06
C LEU A 414 -9.57 41.98 -16.76
N SER A 415 -8.65 42.82 -17.21
CA SER A 415 -8.93 44.01 -18.00
C SER A 415 -8.96 43.76 -19.51
N ASP A 416 -8.44 42.59 -19.98
CA ASP A 416 -8.45 42.17 -21.36
C ASP A 416 -9.80 41.54 -21.72
N ALA A 417 -10.45 42.09 -22.75
CA ALA A 417 -11.77 41.63 -23.19
C ALA A 417 -11.75 40.22 -23.83
N GLU A 418 -10.67 39.87 -24.53
CA GLU A 418 -10.52 38.55 -25.15
C GLU A 418 -10.24 37.47 -24.08
N PHE A 419 -9.37 37.76 -23.11
CA PHE A 419 -9.12 36.92 -21.97
C PHE A 419 -10.40 36.70 -21.14
N CYS A 420 -11.15 37.74 -20.83
CA CYS A 420 -12.41 37.65 -20.12
C CYS A 420 -13.45 36.80 -20.85
N LYS A 421 -13.53 36.88 -22.18
CA LYS A 421 -14.46 36.11 -23.00
C LYS A 421 -14.11 34.60 -22.95
N ARG A 422 -12.83 34.27 -23.05
CA ARG A 422 -12.34 32.88 -22.91
C ARG A 422 -12.63 32.35 -21.49
N LEU A 423 -12.39 33.15 -20.48
CA LEU A 423 -12.63 32.79 -19.06
C LEU A 423 -14.14 32.66 -18.78
N GLU A 424 -15.01 33.49 -19.41
CA GLU A 424 -16.46 33.40 -19.28
C GLU A 424 -17.02 32.09 -19.80
N THR A 425 -16.45 31.57 -20.89
CA THR A 425 -16.84 30.31 -21.50
C THR A 425 -16.59 29.13 -20.53
N LEU A 426 -15.54 29.21 -19.73
CA LEU A 426 -15.14 28.14 -18.77
C LEU A 426 -15.82 28.26 -17.41
N LEU A 427 -15.94 29.48 -16.87
CA LEU A 427 -16.44 29.73 -15.51
C LEU A 427 -17.93 30.12 -15.45
N GLY A 428 -18.46 30.62 -16.57
CA GLY A 428 -19.79 31.23 -16.60
C GLY A 428 -19.80 32.71 -16.16
N GLY A 429 -20.77 33.46 -16.69
CA GLY A 429 -20.81 34.93 -16.56
C GLY A 429 -21.00 35.45 -15.13
N GLU A 430 -21.61 34.70 -14.22
CA GLU A 430 -21.80 35.14 -12.83
C GLU A 430 -20.49 35.09 -12.02
N GLN A 431 -19.69 34.02 -12.19
CA GLN A 431 -18.42 33.87 -11.51
C GLN A 431 -17.39 34.89 -12.01
N LEU A 432 -17.34 35.14 -13.32
CA LEU A 432 -16.49 36.18 -13.90
C LEU A 432 -16.81 37.58 -13.38
N LYS A 433 -18.10 37.94 -13.32
CA LYS A 433 -18.53 39.25 -12.75
C LYS A 433 -18.18 39.39 -11.28
N SER A 434 -18.23 38.31 -10.51
CA SER A 434 -17.81 38.32 -9.11
C SER A 434 -16.29 38.54 -8.99
N LEU A 435 -15.51 37.90 -9.84
CA LEU A 435 -14.05 38.01 -9.87
C LEU A 435 -13.59 39.42 -10.29
N GLN A 436 -14.25 40.01 -11.30
CA GLN A 436 -13.96 41.35 -11.78
C GLN A 436 -14.32 42.46 -10.76
N LYS A 437 -15.33 42.23 -9.91
CA LYS A 437 -15.75 43.20 -8.90
C LYS A 437 -14.84 43.26 -7.68
N ASN A 438 -14.20 42.16 -7.32
CA ASN A 438 -13.39 42.08 -6.10
C ASN A 438 -12.32 40.98 -6.24
N PRO A 439 -11.21 41.24 -6.95
CA PRO A 439 -10.14 40.28 -7.14
C PRO A 439 -9.32 40.11 -5.87
N SER A 440 -9.89 39.47 -4.82
CA SER A 440 -9.09 39.10 -3.67
C SER A 440 -8.19 37.90 -3.99
N ALA A 441 -7.00 37.88 -3.38
CA ALA A 441 -6.05 36.76 -3.57
C ALA A 441 -6.70 35.40 -3.25
N GLU A 442 -7.61 35.37 -2.28
CA GLU A 442 -8.32 34.14 -1.88
C GLU A 442 -9.36 33.70 -2.94
N GLN A 443 -10.02 34.63 -3.61
CA GLN A 443 -10.94 34.34 -4.70
C GLN A 443 -10.22 33.93 -5.97
N LEU A 444 -9.08 34.52 -6.28
CA LEU A 444 -8.21 34.13 -7.38
C LEU A 444 -7.69 32.70 -7.19
N ASP A 445 -7.14 32.41 -6.02
CA ASP A 445 -6.68 31.07 -5.66
C ASP A 445 -7.80 30.02 -5.76
N LYS A 446 -9.00 30.37 -5.30
CA LYS A 446 -10.16 29.48 -5.43
C LYS A 446 -10.53 29.25 -6.88
N THR A 447 -10.55 30.30 -7.70
CA THR A 447 -10.89 30.19 -9.13
C THR A 447 -9.85 29.39 -9.90
N ILE A 448 -8.57 29.57 -9.60
CA ILE A 448 -7.48 28.78 -10.17
C ILE A 448 -7.64 27.31 -9.79
N ARG A 449 -7.95 27.02 -8.54
CA ARG A 449 -8.23 25.63 -8.10
C ARG A 449 -9.45 25.04 -8.78
N ASP A 450 -10.53 25.81 -8.89
CA ASP A 450 -11.76 25.36 -9.59
C ASP A 450 -11.51 25.07 -11.06
N LEU A 451 -10.66 25.86 -11.74
CA LEU A 451 -10.24 25.61 -13.14
C LEU A 451 -9.35 24.37 -13.24
N LEU A 452 -8.35 24.24 -12.35
CA LEU A 452 -7.49 23.04 -12.30
C LEU A 452 -8.29 21.78 -11.97
N ASP A 453 -9.29 21.90 -11.12
CA ASP A 453 -10.15 20.78 -10.72
C ASP A 453 -11.11 20.33 -11.81
N ARG A 454 -11.63 21.26 -12.60
CA ARG A 454 -12.58 20.94 -13.69
C ARG A 454 -11.88 20.43 -14.93
N PHE A 455 -10.77 21.05 -15.30
CA PHE A 455 -10.13 20.85 -16.58
C PHE A 455 -8.73 20.22 -16.47
N GLY A 456 -8.10 20.29 -15.31
CA GLY A 456 -6.76 19.75 -15.11
C GLY A 456 -6.76 18.28 -14.70
N THR A 457 -5.63 17.61 -14.95
CA THR A 457 -5.33 16.28 -14.38
C THR A 457 -4.86 16.37 -12.93
N GLY A 458 -4.88 17.55 -12.32
CA GLY A 458 -4.28 17.85 -11.01
C GLY A 458 -4.84 17.05 -9.83
N ARG A 459 -6.04 16.46 -9.98
CA ARG A 459 -6.56 15.52 -8.98
C ARG A 459 -5.97 14.12 -9.10
N MET A 460 -5.47 13.74 -10.27
CA MET A 460 -5.03 12.36 -10.54
C MET A 460 -3.54 12.27 -10.79
N LEU A 461 -2.90 13.35 -11.26
CA LEU A 461 -1.48 13.37 -11.61
C LEU A 461 -0.69 14.27 -10.66
N TYR A 462 0.28 13.69 -9.97
CA TYR A 462 1.30 14.41 -9.21
C TYR A 462 2.63 14.30 -9.93
N ARG A 463 3.20 15.46 -10.28
CA ARG A 463 4.48 15.53 -10.99
C ARG A 463 5.34 16.65 -10.44
N ASN A 464 6.44 16.27 -9.83
CA ASN A 464 7.47 17.19 -9.40
C ASN A 464 8.76 16.98 -10.20
N THR A 465 9.50 18.06 -10.38
CA THR A 465 10.84 18.04 -10.97
C THR A 465 11.87 18.47 -9.93
N ARG A 466 13.13 18.09 -10.11
CA ARG A 466 14.20 18.55 -9.22
C ARG A 466 14.35 20.08 -9.22
N ALA A 467 13.98 20.72 -10.31
CA ALA A 467 13.99 22.17 -10.43
C ALA A 467 12.92 22.82 -9.55
N SER A 468 11.72 22.23 -9.49
CA SER A 468 10.60 22.75 -8.68
C SER A 468 10.76 22.50 -7.19
N VAL A 469 11.31 21.33 -6.81
CA VAL A 469 11.44 20.95 -5.39
C VAL A 469 12.59 21.70 -4.70
N GLY A 470 13.65 22.05 -5.41
CA GLY A 470 14.85 22.69 -4.85
C GLY A 470 15.66 21.76 -3.94
N GLY A 471 16.80 22.26 -3.42
CA GLY A 471 17.64 21.51 -2.48
C GLY A 471 18.51 20.41 -3.11
N PHE A 472 18.36 20.12 -4.38
CA PHE A 472 19.20 19.17 -5.10
C PHE A 472 20.46 19.84 -5.63
N PRO A 473 21.63 19.17 -5.60
CA PRO A 473 22.85 19.69 -6.21
C PRO A 473 22.65 19.87 -7.72
N LYS A 474 23.13 21.00 -8.23
CA LYS A 474 23.10 21.26 -9.68
C LYS A 474 23.94 20.22 -10.40
N ARG A 475 23.38 19.64 -11.44
CA ARG A 475 24.14 18.82 -12.39
C ARG A 475 24.92 19.75 -13.31
N VAL A 476 26.21 19.52 -13.41
CA VAL A 476 27.09 20.26 -14.32
C VAL A 476 27.58 19.27 -15.37
N LEU A 477 27.31 19.54 -16.62
CA LEU A 477 27.82 18.77 -17.74
C LEU A 477 29.29 19.23 -18.00
N HIS A 478 30.21 18.28 -17.95
CA HIS A 478 31.57 18.47 -18.36
C HIS A 478 31.81 17.64 -19.62
N GLU A 479 31.86 18.29 -20.74
CA GLU A 479 32.12 17.65 -22.04
C GLU A 479 33.63 17.53 -22.28
N HIS A 480 34.06 16.31 -22.61
CA HIS A 480 35.46 16.03 -23.00
C HIS A 480 35.47 15.42 -24.40
N ALA A 481 35.90 16.20 -25.38
CA ALA A 481 36.05 15.70 -26.74
C ALA A 481 37.29 14.79 -26.81
N LEU A 482 37.11 13.55 -27.22
CA LEU A 482 38.18 12.59 -27.45
C LEU A 482 38.23 12.26 -28.95
N ASN A 483 39.43 12.11 -29.49
CA ASN A 483 39.59 11.74 -30.89
C ASN A 483 39.18 10.28 -31.11
N ALA A 484 38.40 10.03 -32.14
CA ALA A 484 38.03 8.66 -32.51
C ALA A 484 39.28 7.89 -33.00
N PRO A 485 39.48 6.65 -32.54
CA PRO A 485 40.57 5.80 -33.07
C PRO A 485 40.35 5.50 -34.56
N ALA A 486 41.44 5.45 -35.33
CA ALA A 486 41.36 5.16 -36.76
C ALA A 486 40.66 3.84 -37.11
N GLY A 487 40.69 2.86 -36.19
CA GLY A 487 39.96 1.60 -36.35
C GLY A 487 38.42 1.76 -36.36
N TYR A 488 37.87 2.77 -35.71
CA TYR A 488 36.41 3.01 -35.71
C TYR A 488 35.92 3.56 -37.04
N GLU A 489 36.67 4.47 -37.67
CA GLU A 489 36.31 5.01 -38.98
C GLU A 489 36.21 3.90 -40.04
N GLN A 490 37.14 2.94 -40.00
CA GLN A 490 37.12 1.79 -40.93
C GLN A 490 36.00 0.82 -40.61
N ALA A 491 35.73 0.51 -39.35
CA ALA A 491 34.67 -0.39 -38.94
C ALA A 491 33.28 0.18 -39.24
N CYS A 492 33.05 1.47 -38.97
CA CYS A 492 31.75 2.11 -39.20
C CYS A 492 31.44 2.30 -40.68
N THR A 493 32.44 2.31 -41.59
CA THR A 493 32.18 2.44 -43.03
C THR A 493 31.47 1.23 -43.66
N THR A 494 31.59 0.07 -43.05
CA THR A 494 31.00 -1.20 -43.52
C THR A 494 29.80 -1.67 -42.67
N ALA A 495 29.52 -1.01 -41.58
CA ALA A 495 28.47 -1.37 -40.61
C ALA A 495 27.11 -0.69 -40.93
N SER A 496 26.02 -1.25 -40.43
CA SER A 496 24.72 -0.61 -40.43
C SER A 496 24.70 0.64 -39.52
N ILE A 497 23.65 1.47 -39.62
CA ILE A 497 23.50 2.67 -38.77
C ILE A 497 23.45 2.26 -37.29
N GLU A 498 22.74 1.18 -36.96
CA GLU A 498 22.63 0.67 -35.58
C GLU A 498 23.96 0.14 -35.04
N GLU A 499 24.69 -0.62 -35.85
CA GLU A 499 26.04 -1.13 -35.48
C GLU A 499 27.07 -0.01 -35.34
N SER A 500 26.96 1.05 -36.15
CA SER A 500 27.87 2.21 -36.06
C SER A 500 27.67 3.07 -34.81
N LEU A 501 26.53 2.94 -34.11
CA LEU A 501 26.31 3.53 -32.79
C LEU A 501 27.10 2.82 -31.68
N HIS A 502 27.57 1.59 -31.95
CA HIS A 502 28.31 0.76 -31.00
C HIS A 502 29.66 0.33 -31.58
N PRO A 503 30.57 1.27 -31.92
CA PRO A 503 31.82 0.96 -32.60
C PRO A 503 32.72 0.01 -31.79
N GLU A 504 32.59 0.00 -30.49
CA GLU A 504 33.31 -0.92 -29.60
C GLU A 504 32.94 -2.39 -29.83
N GLN A 505 31.71 -2.70 -30.24
CA GLN A 505 31.28 -4.06 -30.58
C GLN A 505 31.92 -4.55 -31.88
N LEU A 506 32.16 -3.64 -32.82
CA LEU A 506 32.80 -3.92 -34.10
C LEU A 506 34.27 -4.30 -33.98
N LEU A 507 34.96 -3.79 -32.97
CA LEU A 507 36.39 -4.05 -32.73
C LEU A 507 36.65 -5.28 -31.83
N GLY A 508 35.61 -5.82 -31.22
CA GLY A 508 35.72 -6.91 -30.27
C GLY A 508 36.69 -6.55 -29.10
N PRO A 509 37.33 -7.50 -28.43
CA PRO A 509 38.19 -7.22 -27.24
C PRO A 509 39.34 -6.25 -27.45
N ALA A 510 39.68 -5.96 -28.69
CA ALA A 510 40.78 -5.02 -29.03
C ALA A 510 40.45 -3.55 -28.72
N TRP A 511 39.14 -3.22 -28.58
CA TRP A 511 38.71 -1.85 -28.29
C TRP A 511 39.27 -1.31 -26.98
N LEU A 512 39.41 -2.14 -25.94
CA LEU A 512 39.93 -1.73 -24.63
C LEU A 512 41.30 -1.08 -24.70
N LYS A 513 42.14 -1.47 -25.68
CA LYS A 513 43.49 -0.89 -25.87
C LYS A 513 43.52 0.28 -26.83
N ALA A 514 42.51 0.38 -27.68
CA ALA A 514 42.50 1.37 -28.76
C ALA A 514 41.62 2.59 -28.44
N ASP A 515 40.68 2.44 -27.51
CA ASP A 515 39.70 3.49 -27.22
C ASP A 515 40.23 4.52 -26.20
N PRO A 516 40.32 5.79 -26.57
CA PRO A 516 40.81 6.84 -25.68
C PRO A 516 39.88 7.10 -24.48
N ARG A 517 38.63 6.63 -24.51
CA ARG A 517 37.70 6.71 -23.36
C ARG A 517 38.23 5.90 -22.18
N VAL A 518 38.85 4.75 -22.42
CA VAL A 518 39.38 3.86 -21.39
C VAL A 518 40.53 4.56 -20.66
N GLU A 519 41.51 5.10 -21.41
CA GLU A 519 42.65 5.86 -20.85
C GLU A 519 42.19 7.10 -20.09
N TRP A 520 41.17 7.79 -20.63
CA TRP A 520 40.61 8.97 -19.97
C TRP A 520 39.95 8.62 -18.63
N VAL A 521 39.14 7.54 -18.59
CA VAL A 521 38.50 7.07 -17.34
C VAL A 521 39.54 6.65 -16.32
N GLU A 522 40.58 5.92 -16.73
CA GLU A 522 41.67 5.51 -15.84
C GLU A 522 42.35 6.74 -15.21
N LYS A 523 42.71 7.73 -16.03
CA LYS A 523 43.31 8.99 -15.54
C LYS A 523 42.38 9.75 -14.61
N PHE A 524 41.09 9.81 -14.95
CA PHE A 524 40.11 10.50 -14.13
C PHE A 524 39.95 9.85 -12.75
N LEU A 525 39.91 8.52 -12.68
CA LEU A 525 39.79 7.77 -11.43
C LEU A 525 41.05 7.94 -10.57
N LEU A 526 42.25 7.92 -11.18
CA LEU A 526 43.52 8.14 -10.48
C LEU A 526 43.64 9.57 -9.91
N GLN A 527 43.09 10.56 -10.61
CA GLN A 527 43.11 11.96 -10.17
C GLN A 527 42.02 12.26 -9.09
N ASN A 528 40.99 11.43 -8.97
CA ASN A 528 39.88 11.63 -8.06
C ASN A 528 39.61 10.38 -7.19
N PRO A 529 40.58 9.96 -6.34
CA PRO A 529 40.48 8.69 -5.61
C PRO A 529 39.35 8.63 -4.61
N ASP A 530 38.87 9.78 -4.09
CA ASP A 530 37.80 9.87 -3.12
C ASP A 530 36.41 10.12 -3.76
N ALA A 531 36.37 10.28 -5.09
CA ALA A 531 35.11 10.53 -5.79
C ALA A 531 34.32 9.24 -5.98
N LYS A 532 32.99 9.30 -5.73
CA LYS A 532 32.07 8.24 -6.13
C LYS A 532 31.74 8.40 -7.61
N VAL A 533 32.20 7.48 -8.42
CA VAL A 533 32.02 7.51 -9.87
C VAL A 533 31.08 6.42 -10.31
N LEU A 534 30.06 6.80 -11.08
CA LEU A 534 29.16 5.86 -11.77
C LEU A 534 29.51 5.89 -13.25
N LEU A 535 30.03 4.79 -13.77
CA LEU A 535 30.33 4.61 -15.18
C LEU A 535 29.09 4.00 -15.87
N LEU A 536 28.52 4.73 -16.83
CA LEU A 536 27.42 4.26 -17.65
C LEU A 536 27.92 4.08 -19.09
N SER A 537 27.71 2.90 -19.63
CA SER A 537 28.05 2.56 -21.01
C SER A 537 26.83 1.92 -21.68
N LEU A 538 26.75 2.05 -23.00
CA LEU A 538 25.73 1.35 -23.81
C LEU A 538 26.04 -0.14 -23.98
N ILE A 539 27.25 -0.57 -23.63
CA ILE A 539 27.63 -1.99 -23.63
C ILE A 539 27.37 -2.58 -22.25
N HIS A 540 26.61 -3.66 -22.22
CA HIS A 540 26.58 -4.53 -21.04
C HIS A 540 27.90 -5.28 -20.95
N ILE A 541 28.69 -4.94 -19.95
CA ILE A 541 29.92 -5.65 -19.59
C ILE A 541 29.52 -6.94 -18.87
#